data_4168592d4429bd0b3b94257ea7c8542a
#
_entry.id   4168592d4429bd0b3b94257ea7c8542a
#
_cell.length_a   1.000
_cell.length_b   1.000
_cell.length_c   1.000
_cell.angle_alpha   90.00
_cell.angle_beta   90.00
_cell.angle_gamma   90.00
#
_symmetry.space_group_name_H-M   'P 1'
#
loop_
_entity.id
_entity.type
_entity.pdbx_description
1 polymer ?
#
loop_
_entity_poly.entity_id
_entity_poly.type
_entity_poly.pdbx_seq_one_letter_code
_entity_poly.pdbx_strand_id
1 'polypeptide(L)'
;MVNQSLEQALELSLFLPFAVFRNPFTFIYTQTYPLPSPSTIVGILQKSLNRFDLYDKWKKHEIDVSVKGNYQSVFTHYVRKIKGELYFDNSILNKVSRDKEPEILLNSDRKPVFEQEIYSLELLIHIKTDQQLLEELYKKLSKPQSIISVGRAENIAFYLREPKFVDIQENASDQESVTLKYSTYAKPSHLKDSEKYLSLSFLEVSYAKDKDLYYSVFAGVDRPVPSQIERFYKLNFLEKGQEFFLKDLQGVEFLKIENELEPIFWINYED
;
A
#
# COMPACT_ATOMS: atom_id res chain seq x y z
N MET A 1 -16.20 35.28 15.25
CA MET A 1 -15.80 34.41 14.14
C MET A 1 -14.75 33.49 14.72
N VAL A 2 -15.12 32.23 15.02
CA VAL A 2 -14.18 31.24 15.47
C VAL A 2 -13.38 30.83 14.24
N ASN A 3 -12.08 31.09 14.19
CA ASN A 3 -11.19 30.53 13.22
C ASN A 3 -11.23 29.00 13.45
N GLN A 4 -12.07 28.29 12.70
CA GLN A 4 -11.89 26.86 12.53
C GLN A 4 -10.55 26.70 11.80
N SER A 5 -9.54 26.26 12.52
CA SER A 5 -8.30 25.80 11.90
C SER A 5 -8.71 24.62 11.03
N LEU A 6 -8.66 24.79 9.72
CA LEU A 6 -8.89 23.71 8.76
C LEU A 6 -7.88 22.61 9.09
N GLU A 7 -8.37 21.42 9.28
CA GLU A 7 -7.51 20.25 9.48
C GLU A 7 -6.81 19.92 8.16
N GLN A 8 -5.53 19.62 8.20
CA GLN A 8 -4.73 19.39 6.99
C GLN A 8 -4.32 17.94 6.87
N ALA A 9 -4.26 17.46 5.63
CA ALA A 9 -3.65 16.19 5.27
C ALA A 9 -2.49 16.39 4.29
N LEU A 10 -1.58 15.45 4.25
CA LEU A 10 -0.55 15.38 3.24
C LEU A 10 -1.05 14.55 2.05
N GLU A 11 -1.06 15.15 0.87
CA GLU A 11 -1.35 14.48 -0.40
C GLU A 11 -0.06 14.03 -1.07
N LEU A 12 -0.02 12.76 -1.47
CA LEU A 12 1.07 12.16 -2.24
C LEU A 12 0.49 11.57 -3.53
N SER A 13 0.96 12.05 -4.68
CA SER A 13 0.50 11.63 -6.01
C SER A 13 1.61 10.87 -6.74
N LEU A 14 1.37 9.60 -7.02
CA LEU A 14 2.34 8.67 -7.59
C LEU A 14 1.81 8.01 -8.86
N PHE A 15 2.73 7.64 -9.74
CA PHE A 15 2.48 6.84 -10.93
C PHE A 15 3.30 5.55 -10.88
N LEU A 16 2.63 4.43 -11.10
CA LEU A 16 3.26 3.12 -11.23
C LEU A 16 2.96 2.57 -12.64
N PRO A 17 3.97 2.40 -13.49
CA PRO A 17 3.77 1.79 -14.81
C PRO A 17 3.18 0.39 -14.70
N PHE A 18 3.68 -0.38 -13.74
CA PHE A 18 3.22 -1.72 -13.40
C PHE A 18 3.13 -1.87 -11.88
N ALA A 19 2.10 -2.57 -11.41
CA ALA A 19 1.94 -2.83 -9.99
C ALA A 19 1.28 -4.20 -9.70
N VAL A 20 1.75 -4.85 -8.65
CA VAL A 20 1.15 -6.08 -8.12
C VAL A 20 0.98 -5.93 -6.61
N PHE A 21 -0.25 -5.92 -6.16
CA PHE A 21 -0.61 -5.93 -4.74
C PHE A 21 -1.20 -7.30 -4.41
N ARG A 22 -0.31 -8.23 -4.11
CA ARG A 22 -0.66 -9.65 -4.00
C ARG A 22 -1.81 -9.89 -3.03
N ASN A 23 -2.86 -10.56 -3.52
CA ASN A 23 -3.89 -11.13 -2.67
C ASN A 23 -3.33 -12.41 -1.98
N PRO A 24 -3.18 -12.44 -0.65
CA PRO A 24 -2.60 -13.57 0.07
C PRO A 24 -3.47 -14.82 0.06
N PHE A 25 -4.76 -14.69 -0.27
CA PHE A 25 -5.72 -15.80 -0.31
C PHE A 25 -5.70 -16.59 -1.63
N THR A 26 -4.83 -16.20 -2.58
CA THR A 26 -4.70 -16.88 -3.87
C THR A 26 -3.36 -17.61 -3.97
N PHE A 27 -3.41 -18.95 -4.26
CA PHE A 27 -2.23 -19.80 -4.21
C PHE A 27 -1.76 -20.28 -5.60
N ILE A 28 -2.68 -20.73 -6.44
CA ILE A 28 -2.36 -21.29 -7.77
C ILE A 28 -2.24 -20.19 -8.80
N TYR A 29 -3.08 -19.21 -8.69
CA TYR A 29 -3.18 -18.03 -9.52
C TYR A 29 -2.98 -16.81 -8.64
N THR A 30 -1.95 -16.04 -8.89
CA THR A 30 -1.68 -14.84 -8.08
C THR A 30 -2.56 -13.69 -8.54
N GLN A 31 -3.57 -13.36 -7.76
CA GLN A 31 -4.40 -12.18 -7.99
C GLN A 31 -3.76 -10.95 -7.35
N THR A 32 -4.01 -9.79 -7.97
CA THR A 32 -3.68 -8.49 -7.40
C THR A 32 -4.92 -7.82 -6.81
N TYR A 33 -4.76 -7.13 -5.69
CA TYR A 33 -5.75 -6.14 -5.28
C TYR A 33 -5.73 -4.97 -6.26
N PRO A 34 -6.85 -4.26 -6.46
CA PRO A 34 -6.93 -3.12 -7.36
C PRO A 34 -6.09 -1.92 -6.92
N LEU A 35 -5.89 -1.76 -5.62
CA LEU A 35 -5.08 -0.72 -4.99
C LEU A 35 -4.21 -1.33 -3.89
N PRO A 36 -3.12 -0.66 -3.45
CA PRO A 36 -2.33 -1.13 -2.32
C PRO A 36 -3.15 -1.13 -1.03
N SER A 37 -2.87 -2.08 -0.14
CA SER A 37 -3.47 -2.09 1.20
C SER A 37 -3.00 -0.88 2.03
N PRO A 38 -3.80 -0.41 3.01
CA PRO A 38 -3.39 0.64 3.92
C PRO A 38 -2.06 0.36 4.62
N SER A 39 -1.82 -0.88 5.05
CA SER A 39 -0.56 -1.31 5.66
C SER A 39 0.65 -1.16 4.72
N THR A 40 0.45 -1.37 3.41
CA THR A 40 1.49 -1.10 2.40
C THR A 40 1.87 0.37 2.40
N ILE A 41 0.89 1.28 2.52
CA ILE A 41 1.14 2.73 2.58
C ILE A 41 1.93 3.07 3.84
N VAL A 42 1.50 2.59 5.01
CA VAL A 42 2.23 2.79 6.26
C VAL A 42 3.68 2.29 6.14
N GLY A 43 3.91 1.15 5.48
CA GLY A 43 5.24 0.63 5.19
C GLY A 43 6.11 1.58 4.35
N ILE A 44 5.52 2.27 3.35
CA ILE A 44 6.22 3.30 2.56
C ILE A 44 6.62 4.48 3.45
N LEU A 45 5.72 4.94 4.32
CA LEU A 45 6.00 6.04 5.25
C LEU A 45 7.14 5.67 6.21
N GLN A 46 7.12 4.46 6.78
CA GLN A 46 8.18 3.95 7.63
C GLN A 46 9.54 3.97 6.92
N LYS A 47 9.57 3.45 5.68
CA LYS A 47 10.79 3.44 4.86
C LYS A 47 11.29 4.85 4.56
N SER A 48 10.39 5.78 4.25
CA SER A 48 10.73 7.17 3.90
C SER A 48 11.33 7.95 5.07
N LEU A 49 10.85 7.70 6.28
CA LEU A 49 11.38 8.30 7.51
C LEU A 49 12.52 7.51 8.13
N ASN A 50 12.78 6.29 7.66
CA ASN A 50 13.67 5.32 8.32
C ASN A 50 13.28 5.09 9.80
N ARG A 51 11.97 4.99 10.07
CA ARG A 51 11.37 4.80 11.39
C ARG A 51 10.46 3.59 11.37
N PHE A 52 10.49 2.79 12.42
CA PHE A 52 9.68 1.56 12.52
C PHE A 52 8.49 1.69 13.48
N ASP A 53 8.31 2.86 14.09
CA ASP A 53 7.23 3.14 15.05
C ASP A 53 5.91 3.57 14.39
N LEU A 54 5.90 3.89 13.09
CA LEU A 54 4.70 4.39 12.42
C LEU A 54 3.58 3.33 12.35
N TYR A 55 3.95 2.06 12.26
CA TYR A 55 2.97 1.00 12.31
C TYR A 55 2.29 0.90 13.69
N ASP A 56 3.07 1.09 14.78
CA ASP A 56 2.51 1.13 16.13
C ASP A 56 1.64 2.39 16.34
N LYS A 57 2.01 3.53 15.72
CA LYS A 57 1.19 4.74 15.72
C LYS A 57 -0.13 4.53 14.95
N TRP A 58 -0.06 3.87 13.80
CA TRP A 58 -1.25 3.52 13.04
C TRP A 58 -2.19 2.60 13.85
N LYS A 59 -1.64 1.60 14.56
CA LYS A 59 -2.40 0.74 15.49
C LYS A 59 -3.09 1.52 16.61
N LYS A 60 -2.54 2.65 17.03
CA LYS A 60 -3.10 3.51 18.06
C LYS A 60 -4.04 4.59 17.52
N HIS A 61 -4.42 4.52 16.25
CA HIS A 61 -5.23 5.52 15.57
C HIS A 61 -4.61 6.93 15.55
N GLU A 62 -3.28 7.01 15.60
CA GLU A 62 -2.54 8.28 15.50
C GLU A 62 -2.23 8.65 14.04
N ILE A 63 -2.47 7.73 13.10
CA ILE A 63 -2.29 7.92 11.65
C ILE A 63 -3.50 7.36 10.94
N ASP A 64 -4.11 8.15 10.08
CA ASP A 64 -5.14 7.73 9.15
C ASP A 64 -4.61 7.82 7.73
N VAL A 65 -4.96 6.85 6.90
CA VAL A 65 -4.59 6.85 5.48
C VAL A 65 -5.81 6.70 4.61
N SER A 66 -5.81 7.36 3.47
CA SER A 66 -6.79 7.13 2.41
C SER A 66 -6.05 6.80 1.12
N VAL A 67 -6.53 5.79 0.43
CA VAL A 67 -5.91 5.24 -0.77
C VAL A 67 -6.89 5.35 -1.93
N LYS A 68 -6.54 6.12 -2.94
CA LYS A 68 -7.31 6.31 -4.15
C LYS A 68 -6.47 6.01 -5.38
N GLY A 69 -7.07 5.58 -6.46
CA GLY A 69 -6.32 5.39 -7.69
C GLY A 69 -7.17 5.09 -8.91
N ASN A 70 -6.56 5.30 -10.06
CA ASN A 70 -7.11 4.93 -11.35
C ASN A 70 -6.06 4.13 -12.11
N TYR A 71 -6.45 3.04 -12.73
CA TYR A 71 -5.59 2.23 -13.56
C TYR A 71 -6.23 1.98 -14.94
N GLN A 72 -5.41 1.74 -15.94
CA GLN A 72 -5.92 1.51 -17.29
C GLN A 72 -6.45 0.09 -17.46
N SER A 73 -5.73 -0.90 -16.94
CA SER A 73 -6.14 -2.30 -17.07
C SER A 73 -5.47 -3.20 -16.05
N VAL A 74 -6.06 -4.37 -15.85
CA VAL A 74 -5.46 -5.50 -15.15
C VAL A 74 -5.29 -6.62 -16.18
N PHE A 75 -4.08 -7.12 -16.33
CA PHE A 75 -3.80 -8.22 -17.25
C PHE A 75 -3.18 -9.40 -16.51
N THR A 76 -3.29 -10.55 -17.12
CA THR A 76 -2.72 -11.78 -16.60
C THR A 76 -1.56 -12.20 -17.49
N HIS A 77 -0.42 -12.44 -16.90
CA HIS A 77 0.72 -12.98 -17.62
C HIS A 77 1.25 -14.26 -16.98
N TYR A 78 2.03 -14.98 -17.76
CA TYR A 78 2.66 -16.21 -17.34
C TYR A 78 4.07 -15.91 -16.82
N VAL A 79 4.33 -16.28 -15.57
CA VAL A 79 5.65 -16.10 -14.94
C VAL A 79 6.24 -17.46 -14.60
N ARG A 80 7.48 -17.69 -14.99
CA ARG A 80 8.28 -18.79 -14.47
C ARG A 80 9.00 -18.34 -13.22
N LYS A 81 8.51 -18.77 -12.07
CA LYS A 81 9.25 -18.57 -10.81
C LYS A 81 10.25 -19.70 -10.66
N ILE A 82 11.52 -19.34 -10.65
CA ILE A 82 12.60 -20.26 -10.29
C ILE A 82 12.69 -20.20 -8.77
N LYS A 83 12.24 -21.27 -8.10
CA LYS A 83 12.55 -21.50 -6.70
C LYS A 83 13.80 -22.35 -6.66
N GLY A 84 14.93 -21.77 -6.33
CA GLY A 84 16.17 -22.48 -6.09
C GLY A 84 16.72 -22.02 -4.74
N GLU A 85 17.14 -22.95 -3.93
CA GLU A 85 18.07 -22.66 -2.85
C GLU A 85 19.46 -22.62 -3.47
N LEU A 86 20.08 -21.46 -3.49
CA LEU A 86 21.50 -21.34 -3.75
C LEU A 86 22.22 -21.82 -2.48
N TYR A 87 22.53 -23.11 -2.42
CA TYR A 87 23.44 -23.62 -1.41
C TYR A 87 24.85 -23.22 -1.81
N PHE A 88 25.37 -22.17 -1.20
CA PHE A 88 26.78 -21.93 -1.12
C PHE A 88 27.35 -22.85 -0.02
N ASP A 89 27.63 -24.09 -0.38
CA ASP A 89 28.40 -24.94 0.52
C ASP A 89 29.84 -24.44 0.53
N ASN A 90 30.24 -23.83 1.64
CA ASN A 90 31.63 -23.38 1.84
C ASN A 90 32.65 -24.51 1.69
N SER A 91 32.23 -25.81 1.81
CA SER A 91 33.04 -26.96 1.53
C SER A 91 33.35 -27.13 0.04
N ILE A 92 32.47 -26.65 -0.83
CA ILE A 92 32.68 -26.66 -2.29
C ILE A 92 33.65 -25.55 -2.69
N LEU A 93 33.56 -24.38 -2.10
CA LEU A 93 34.51 -23.26 -2.35
C LEU A 93 35.96 -23.63 -1.99
N ASN A 94 36.12 -24.45 -0.97
CA ASN A 94 37.47 -24.92 -0.56
C ASN A 94 37.99 -26.11 -1.38
N LYS A 95 37.11 -26.78 -2.19
CA LYS A 95 37.47 -27.93 -3.02
C LYS A 95 37.55 -27.63 -4.51
N VAL A 96 37.29 -26.40 -4.94
CA VAL A 96 37.45 -26.00 -6.34
C VAL A 96 38.92 -25.99 -6.66
N SER A 97 39.43 -27.09 -7.16
CA SER A 97 40.70 -27.10 -7.88
C SER A 97 40.52 -26.21 -9.11
N ARG A 98 41.54 -25.41 -9.42
CA ARG A 98 41.53 -24.35 -10.46
C ARG A 98 41.08 -24.78 -11.87
N ASP A 99 40.75 -26.06 -12.07
CA ASP A 99 40.49 -26.65 -13.38
C ASP A 99 39.07 -27.19 -13.57
N LYS A 100 38.16 -26.96 -12.66
CA LYS A 100 36.74 -27.33 -12.83
C LYS A 100 35.81 -26.15 -12.59
N GLU A 101 34.99 -25.85 -13.59
CA GLU A 101 33.89 -24.91 -13.41
C GLU A 101 33.00 -25.38 -12.26
N PRO A 102 32.56 -24.50 -11.35
CA PRO A 102 31.68 -24.86 -10.26
C PRO A 102 30.37 -25.39 -10.84
N GLU A 103 30.07 -26.65 -10.67
CA GLU A 103 28.72 -27.19 -10.92
C GLU A 103 27.77 -26.49 -9.93
N ILE A 104 27.09 -25.46 -10.39
CA ILE A 104 25.98 -24.88 -9.69
C ILE A 104 24.81 -25.87 -9.82
N LEU A 105 24.68 -26.74 -8.85
CA LEU A 105 23.51 -27.60 -8.71
C LEU A 105 22.29 -26.73 -8.37
N LEU A 106 21.68 -26.12 -9.39
CA LEU A 106 20.39 -25.51 -9.31
C LEU A 106 19.34 -26.60 -9.17
N ASN A 107 19.07 -27.02 -7.94
CA ASN A 107 17.86 -27.78 -7.65
C ASN A 107 16.68 -26.81 -7.74
N SER A 108 16.33 -26.41 -8.98
CA SER A 108 15.35 -25.37 -9.22
C SER A 108 14.01 -26.01 -9.60
N ASP A 109 13.07 -25.97 -8.69
CA ASP A 109 11.66 -26.20 -9.01
C ASP A 109 11.15 -25.04 -9.86
N ARG A 110 10.98 -25.29 -11.14
CA ARG A 110 10.38 -24.34 -12.08
C ARG A 110 8.87 -24.48 -12.03
N LYS A 111 8.20 -23.63 -11.27
CA LYS A 111 6.73 -23.62 -11.25
C LYS A 111 6.21 -22.49 -12.13
N PRO A 112 5.43 -22.82 -13.18
CA PRO A 112 4.66 -21.85 -13.91
C PRO A 112 3.58 -21.27 -12.99
N VAL A 113 3.46 -19.95 -12.98
CA VAL A 113 2.43 -19.24 -12.22
C VAL A 113 1.79 -18.20 -13.12
N PHE A 114 0.46 -18.17 -13.13
CA PHE A 114 -0.26 -17.03 -13.71
C PHE A 114 -0.36 -15.94 -12.66
N GLU A 115 0.00 -14.72 -13.04
CA GLU A 115 0.02 -13.57 -12.16
C GLU A 115 -0.73 -12.39 -12.79
N GLN A 116 -1.61 -11.77 -11.99
CA GLN A 116 -2.24 -10.52 -12.39
C GLN A 116 -1.31 -9.36 -12.08
N GLU A 117 -1.30 -8.40 -12.98
CA GLU A 117 -0.56 -7.16 -12.86
C GLU A 117 -1.42 -5.99 -13.33
N ILE A 118 -1.34 -4.89 -12.61
CA ILE A 118 -2.00 -3.63 -12.94
C ILE A 118 -1.08 -2.86 -13.87
N TYR A 119 -1.66 -2.30 -14.93
CA TYR A 119 -0.98 -1.42 -15.87
C TYR A 119 -1.42 0.02 -15.70
N SER A 120 -0.44 0.93 -15.62
CA SER A 120 -0.64 2.38 -15.62
C SER A 120 -1.53 2.83 -14.44
N LEU A 121 -1.06 2.62 -13.21
CA LEU A 121 -1.75 3.04 -12.00
C LEU A 121 -1.34 4.47 -11.61
N GLU A 122 -2.31 5.37 -11.56
CA GLU A 122 -2.23 6.65 -10.87
C GLU A 122 -2.72 6.45 -9.44
N LEU A 123 -1.85 6.67 -8.47
CA LEU A 123 -2.12 6.45 -7.06
C LEU A 123 -2.10 7.77 -6.31
N LEU A 124 -3.18 8.06 -5.59
CA LEU A 124 -3.34 9.23 -4.76
C LEU A 124 -3.52 8.80 -3.32
N ILE A 125 -2.61 9.24 -2.46
CA ILE A 125 -2.59 8.86 -1.04
C ILE A 125 -2.77 10.13 -0.22
N HIS A 126 -3.69 10.09 0.76
CA HIS A 126 -3.82 11.13 1.77
C HIS A 126 -3.43 10.57 3.12
N ILE A 127 -2.73 11.36 3.90
CA ILE A 127 -2.20 10.99 5.22
C ILE A 127 -2.63 12.06 6.21
N LYS A 128 -3.30 11.65 7.27
CA LYS A 128 -3.73 12.50 8.38
C LYS A 128 -3.04 12.02 9.65
N THR A 129 -2.39 12.91 10.35
CA THR A 129 -1.69 12.64 11.62
C THR A 129 -1.37 13.97 12.29
N ASP A 130 -0.63 13.95 13.41
CA ASP A 130 -0.18 15.17 14.07
C ASP A 130 0.68 16.05 13.14
N GLN A 131 0.61 17.37 13.35
CA GLN A 131 1.27 18.38 12.50
C GLN A 131 2.79 18.14 12.40
N GLN A 132 3.42 17.77 13.49
CA GLN A 132 4.87 17.57 13.52
C GLN A 132 5.29 16.40 12.60
N LEU A 133 4.57 15.29 12.65
CA LEU A 133 4.82 14.14 11.81
C LEU A 133 4.48 14.43 10.34
N LEU A 134 3.39 15.18 10.07
CA LEU A 134 3.04 15.63 8.72
C LEU A 134 4.16 16.45 8.08
N GLU A 135 4.74 17.40 8.81
CA GLU A 135 5.86 18.21 8.32
C GLU A 135 7.14 17.40 8.09
N GLU A 136 7.42 16.43 8.97
CA GLU A 136 8.55 15.50 8.81
C GLU A 136 8.36 14.66 7.54
N LEU A 137 7.18 14.10 7.33
CA LEU A 137 6.81 13.33 6.13
C LEU A 137 6.93 14.19 4.87
N TYR A 138 6.35 15.38 4.88
CA TYR A 138 6.44 16.31 3.75
C TYR A 138 7.88 16.59 3.35
N LYS A 139 8.73 16.94 4.32
CA LYS A 139 10.15 17.23 4.09
C LYS A 139 10.90 16.07 3.48
N LYS A 140 10.62 14.85 3.94
CA LYS A 140 11.29 13.63 3.44
C LYS A 140 10.76 13.18 2.08
N LEU A 141 9.45 13.26 1.89
CA LEU A 141 8.81 12.85 0.64
C LEU A 141 9.02 13.89 -0.48
N SER A 142 9.16 15.17 -0.18
CA SER A 142 9.49 16.18 -1.20
C SER A 142 10.91 16.05 -1.75
N LYS A 143 11.81 15.41 -0.98
CA LYS A 143 13.21 15.17 -1.41
C LYS A 143 13.61 13.73 -1.04
N PRO A 144 13.06 12.73 -1.73
CA PRO A 144 13.31 11.34 -1.40
C PRO A 144 14.77 10.99 -1.62
N GLN A 145 15.37 10.34 -0.62
CA GLN A 145 16.76 9.87 -0.68
C GLN A 145 16.89 8.47 -1.31
N SER A 146 15.77 7.82 -1.56
CA SER A 146 15.71 6.47 -2.14
C SER A 146 14.54 6.35 -3.11
N ILE A 147 14.61 5.37 -3.97
CA ILE A 147 13.52 5.00 -4.88
C ILE A 147 12.31 4.57 -4.05
N ILE A 148 11.15 5.13 -4.37
CA ILE A 148 9.89 4.71 -3.78
C ILE A 148 9.40 3.47 -4.55
N SER A 149 9.10 2.42 -3.82
CA SER A 149 8.42 1.22 -4.33
C SER A 149 7.14 0.99 -3.55
N VAL A 150 6.07 0.57 -4.23
CA VAL A 150 4.76 0.33 -3.62
C VAL A 150 4.39 -1.13 -3.77
N GLY A 151 4.31 -1.85 -2.68
CA GLY A 151 4.08 -3.29 -2.68
C GLY A 151 5.37 -4.07 -2.89
N ARG A 152 5.63 -4.58 -4.09
CA ARG A 152 6.89 -5.27 -4.40
C ARG A 152 8.03 -4.28 -4.63
N ALA A 153 9.26 -4.75 -4.43
CA ALA A 153 10.46 -3.92 -4.64
C ALA A 153 10.60 -3.44 -6.09
N GLU A 154 10.16 -4.26 -7.05
CA GLU A 154 10.17 -3.94 -8.47
C GLU A 154 9.07 -2.96 -8.92
N ASN A 155 8.04 -2.74 -8.12
CA ASN A 155 6.97 -1.78 -8.39
C ASN A 155 7.45 -0.36 -8.08
N ILE A 156 8.26 0.19 -8.97
CA ILE A 156 8.82 1.54 -8.82
C ILE A 156 7.73 2.57 -9.06
N ALA A 157 7.63 3.53 -8.16
CA ALA A 157 6.71 4.65 -8.26
C ALA A 157 7.44 5.94 -8.61
N PHE A 158 6.81 6.73 -9.47
CA PHE A 158 7.25 8.05 -9.89
C PHE A 158 6.29 9.10 -9.34
N TYR A 159 6.79 10.25 -8.95
CA TYR A 159 5.92 11.36 -8.59
C TYR A 159 5.21 11.92 -9.83
N LEU A 160 3.88 12.01 -9.75
CA LEU A 160 3.09 12.78 -10.72
C LEU A 160 3.10 14.26 -10.38
N ARG A 161 3.09 14.56 -9.08
CA ARG A 161 3.16 15.92 -8.53
C ARG A 161 3.96 15.89 -7.25
N GLU A 162 4.53 17.03 -6.88
CA GLU A 162 5.16 17.19 -5.59
C GLU A 162 4.13 16.97 -4.45
N PRO A 163 4.56 16.39 -3.33
CA PRO A 163 3.71 16.29 -2.15
C PRO A 163 3.21 17.68 -1.73
N LYS A 164 1.99 17.78 -1.28
CA LYS A 164 1.39 19.04 -0.83
C LYS A 164 0.46 18.84 0.36
N PHE A 165 0.26 19.88 1.13
CA PHE A 165 -0.80 19.91 2.12
C PHE A 165 -2.13 20.26 1.45
N VAL A 166 -3.19 19.61 1.92
CA VAL A 166 -4.56 19.81 1.46
C VAL A 166 -5.47 20.04 2.66
N ASP A 167 -6.40 20.96 2.51
CA ASP A 167 -7.36 21.28 3.56
C ASP A 167 -8.53 20.29 3.53
N ILE A 168 -8.94 19.84 4.71
CA ILE A 168 -10.01 18.91 4.92
C ILE A 168 -11.22 19.63 5.48
N GLN A 169 -12.41 19.25 5.01
CA GLN A 169 -13.69 19.75 5.50
C GLN A 169 -14.55 18.58 5.99
N GLU A 170 -15.13 18.71 7.18
CA GLU A 170 -16.01 17.69 7.76
C GLU A 170 -17.38 17.62 7.07
N ASN A 171 -17.85 18.73 6.51
CA ASN A 171 -19.19 18.86 5.99
C ASN A 171 -19.23 19.30 4.52
N ALA A 172 -20.03 18.64 3.75
CA ALA A 172 -20.40 19.00 2.37
C ALA A 172 -21.77 19.67 2.34
N SER A 173 -21.89 20.87 2.92
CA SER A 173 -23.19 21.49 3.22
C SER A 173 -24.06 21.84 2.01
N ASP A 174 -23.51 21.88 0.80
CA ASP A 174 -24.19 22.44 -0.36
C ASP A 174 -24.48 21.43 -1.50
N GLN A 175 -24.10 20.16 -1.33
CA GLN A 175 -24.32 19.12 -2.35
C GLN A 175 -25.20 18.00 -1.81
N GLU A 176 -26.08 17.44 -2.65
CA GLU A 176 -26.90 16.27 -2.31
C GLU A 176 -26.17 14.96 -2.59
N SER A 177 -25.33 14.94 -3.61
CA SER A 177 -24.57 13.75 -4.03
C SER A 177 -23.13 14.12 -4.43
N VAL A 178 -22.28 13.10 -4.47
CA VAL A 178 -20.89 13.20 -4.88
C VAL A 178 -20.54 12.02 -5.77
N THR A 179 -19.80 12.28 -6.85
CA THR A 179 -19.29 11.24 -7.77
C THR A 179 -17.80 11.03 -7.55
N LEU A 180 -17.37 9.77 -7.41
CA LEU A 180 -15.95 9.43 -7.23
C LEU A 180 -15.13 9.72 -8.47
N LYS A 181 -14.09 10.52 -8.34
CA LYS A 181 -13.09 10.75 -9.40
C LYS A 181 -12.06 9.64 -9.50
N TYR A 182 -11.85 8.91 -8.41
CA TYR A 182 -10.90 7.82 -8.25
C TYR A 182 -11.58 6.62 -7.59
N SER A 183 -11.16 5.43 -7.96
CA SER A 183 -11.49 4.24 -7.17
C SER A 183 -10.81 4.31 -5.81
N THR A 184 -11.45 3.78 -4.76
CA THR A 184 -10.94 3.89 -3.39
C THR A 184 -11.40 2.72 -2.52
N TYR A 185 -10.81 2.61 -1.35
CA TYR A 185 -11.31 1.74 -0.28
C TYR A 185 -12.13 2.54 0.73
N ALA A 186 -13.18 1.93 1.23
CA ALA A 186 -13.99 2.44 2.32
C ALA A 186 -14.21 1.35 3.37
N LYS A 187 -14.30 1.73 4.64
CA LYS A 187 -14.76 0.81 5.69
C LYS A 187 -16.25 0.53 5.50
N PRO A 188 -16.73 -0.66 5.89
CA PRO A 188 -18.17 -0.93 5.89
C PRO A 188 -18.98 0.11 6.68
N SER A 189 -18.41 0.66 7.76
CA SER A 189 -19.02 1.70 8.60
C SER A 189 -19.22 3.05 7.90
N HIS A 190 -18.47 3.32 6.81
CA HIS A 190 -18.61 4.55 6.05
C HIS A 190 -19.84 4.56 5.13
N LEU A 191 -20.47 3.40 4.93
CA LEU A 191 -21.53 3.18 3.93
C LEU A 191 -22.79 2.64 4.59
N LYS A 192 -23.92 3.26 4.33
CA LYS A 192 -25.21 2.80 4.85
C LYS A 192 -25.56 1.38 4.40
N ASP A 193 -25.28 1.05 3.14
CA ASP A 193 -25.59 -0.23 2.51
C ASP A 193 -24.29 -0.90 2.01
N SER A 194 -23.35 -1.15 2.91
CA SER A 194 -22.00 -1.67 2.57
C SER A 194 -22.04 -3.01 1.80
N GLU A 195 -23.10 -3.80 1.97
CA GLU A 195 -23.29 -5.11 1.31
C GLU A 195 -23.44 -5.00 -0.22
N LYS A 196 -23.79 -3.82 -0.74
CA LYS A 196 -23.93 -3.59 -2.19
C LYS A 196 -22.59 -3.48 -2.92
N TYR A 197 -21.50 -3.33 -2.19
CA TYR A 197 -20.19 -3.07 -2.76
C TYR A 197 -19.27 -4.29 -2.64
N LEU A 198 -18.28 -4.37 -3.54
CA LEU A 198 -17.29 -5.44 -3.52
C LEU A 198 -16.48 -5.39 -2.23
N SER A 199 -16.66 -6.39 -1.38
CA SER A 199 -15.89 -6.54 -0.15
C SER A 199 -14.61 -7.31 -0.40
N LEU A 200 -13.47 -6.71 -0.07
CA LEU A 200 -12.15 -7.32 -0.17
C LEU A 200 -11.63 -7.64 1.24
N SER A 201 -11.10 -8.84 1.38
CA SER A 201 -10.49 -9.29 2.63
C SER A 201 -8.99 -9.04 2.62
N PHE A 202 -8.46 -8.50 3.70
CA PHE A 202 -7.04 -8.21 3.90
C PHE A 202 -6.51 -9.02 5.07
N LEU A 203 -5.24 -9.40 4.96
CA LEU A 203 -4.49 -10.12 5.98
C LEU A 203 -3.26 -9.31 6.35
N GLU A 204 -3.11 -9.03 7.62
CA GLU A 204 -1.89 -8.44 8.17
C GLU A 204 -1.13 -9.45 9.01
N VAL A 205 0.17 -9.44 8.85
CA VAL A 205 1.09 -10.33 9.55
C VAL A 205 2.18 -9.52 10.23
N SER A 206 2.47 -9.85 11.48
CA SER A 206 3.66 -9.32 12.14
C SER A 206 4.86 -10.17 11.77
N TYR A 207 5.97 -9.49 11.60
CA TYR A 207 7.27 -10.13 11.51
C TYR A 207 7.96 -10.04 12.88
N ALA A 208 8.72 -11.07 13.25
CA ALA A 208 9.46 -11.07 14.50
C ALA A 208 10.27 -9.77 14.64
N LYS A 209 10.13 -9.11 15.82
CA LYS A 209 10.77 -7.81 16.10
C LYS A 209 12.30 -7.90 16.26
N ASP A 210 12.90 -9.07 16.02
CA ASP A 210 14.34 -9.23 16.11
C ASP A 210 15.04 -8.43 15.03
N LYS A 211 15.78 -7.40 15.48
CA LYS A 211 16.54 -6.51 14.60
C LYS A 211 17.52 -7.29 13.70
N ASP A 212 18.01 -8.41 14.17
CA ASP A 212 18.93 -9.27 13.43
C ASP A 212 18.28 -9.97 12.24
N LEU A 213 16.98 -10.22 12.26
CA LEU A 213 16.24 -10.78 11.12
C LEU A 213 16.11 -9.80 9.95
N TYR A 214 16.02 -8.50 10.21
CA TYR A 214 15.97 -7.48 9.17
C TYR A 214 17.27 -7.37 8.38
N TYR A 215 18.41 -7.56 9.04
CA TYR A 215 19.73 -7.58 8.39
C TYR A 215 19.96 -8.87 7.59
N SER A 216 19.44 -10.00 8.03
CA SER A 216 19.56 -11.28 7.32
C SER A 216 18.80 -11.31 6.00
N VAL A 217 17.69 -10.57 5.87
CA VAL A 217 16.93 -10.43 4.60
C VAL A 217 17.76 -9.72 3.53
N PHE A 218 18.56 -8.73 3.90
CA PHE A 218 19.49 -8.06 2.99
C PHE A 218 20.71 -8.93 2.62
N ALA A 219 21.07 -9.86 3.47
CA ALA A 219 22.19 -10.78 3.22
C ALA A 219 21.80 -12.03 2.42
N GLY A 220 20.55 -12.16 1.97
CA GLY A 220 20.09 -13.29 1.15
C GLY A 220 19.81 -14.57 1.94
N VAL A 221 19.81 -14.50 3.27
CA VAL A 221 19.51 -15.64 4.14
C VAL A 221 18.11 -15.48 4.69
N ASP A 222 17.26 -16.43 4.39
CA ASP A 222 15.90 -16.67 4.86
C ASP A 222 14.94 -15.46 4.91
N ARG A 223 13.86 -15.55 4.13
CA ARG A 223 12.73 -14.63 4.27
C ARG A 223 12.19 -14.75 5.69
N PRO A 224 11.99 -13.63 6.40
CA PRO A 224 11.33 -13.69 7.70
C PRO A 224 10.00 -14.40 7.52
N VAL A 225 9.82 -15.50 8.22
CA VAL A 225 8.54 -16.17 8.28
C VAL A 225 7.63 -15.26 9.10
N PRO A 226 6.40 -14.95 8.63
CA PRO A 226 5.46 -14.21 9.45
C PRO A 226 5.31 -14.95 10.77
N SER A 227 5.61 -14.28 11.87
CA SER A 227 5.58 -14.90 13.19
C SER A 227 4.16 -15.10 13.68
N GLN A 228 3.26 -14.22 13.24
CA GLN A 228 1.88 -14.23 13.69
C GLN A 228 0.97 -13.51 12.69
N ILE A 229 -0.25 -14.02 12.53
CA ILE A 229 -1.34 -13.27 11.91
C ILE A 229 -1.82 -12.25 12.92
N GLU A 230 -1.72 -10.96 12.58
CA GLU A 230 -2.15 -9.87 13.44
C GLU A 230 -3.66 -9.68 13.37
N ARG A 231 -4.19 -9.59 12.15
CA ARG A 231 -5.63 -9.44 11.94
C ARG A 231 -6.11 -9.79 10.53
N PHE A 232 -7.41 -10.05 10.46
CA PHE A 232 -8.18 -10.03 9.23
C PHE A 232 -9.15 -8.85 9.28
N TYR A 233 -9.25 -8.11 8.18
CA TYR A 233 -10.23 -7.05 8.05
C TYR A 233 -10.79 -6.98 6.64
N LYS A 234 -11.90 -6.28 6.49
CA LYS A 234 -12.58 -6.13 5.22
C LYS A 234 -12.76 -4.65 4.88
N LEU A 235 -12.51 -4.32 3.63
CA LEU A 235 -12.81 -3.01 3.06
C LEU A 235 -13.70 -3.18 1.84
N ASN A 236 -14.57 -2.23 1.61
CA ASN A 236 -15.34 -2.13 0.40
C ASN A 236 -14.52 -1.42 -0.67
N PHE A 237 -14.48 -1.99 -1.87
CA PHE A 237 -13.89 -1.33 -3.02
C PHE A 237 -14.96 -0.56 -3.76
N LEU A 238 -14.74 0.74 -3.89
CA LEU A 238 -15.61 1.68 -4.58
C LEU A 238 -14.94 2.09 -5.88
N GLU A 239 -15.67 1.95 -6.98
CA GLU A 239 -15.13 2.22 -8.31
C GLU A 239 -15.31 3.70 -8.69
N LYS A 240 -14.38 4.20 -9.49
CA LYS A 240 -14.48 5.51 -10.13
C LYS A 240 -15.80 5.64 -10.89
N GLY A 241 -16.43 6.81 -10.80
CA GLY A 241 -17.71 7.11 -11.46
C GLY A 241 -18.94 6.69 -10.66
N GLN A 242 -18.78 6.00 -9.52
CA GLN A 242 -19.92 5.75 -8.64
C GLN A 242 -20.40 7.04 -7.99
N GLU A 243 -21.72 7.21 -7.92
CA GLU A 243 -22.38 8.33 -7.28
C GLU A 243 -22.93 7.90 -5.92
N PHE A 244 -22.73 8.76 -4.92
CA PHE A 244 -23.18 8.56 -3.55
C PHE A 244 -24.00 9.77 -3.10
N PHE A 245 -25.14 9.51 -2.48
CA PHE A 245 -25.84 10.54 -1.73
C PHE A 245 -25.11 10.79 -0.41
N LEU A 246 -24.88 12.04 -0.04
CA LEU A 246 -24.15 12.38 1.18
C LEU A 246 -24.79 11.82 2.45
N LYS A 247 -26.11 11.71 2.49
CA LYS A 247 -26.87 11.09 3.59
C LYS A 247 -26.59 9.59 3.81
N ASP A 248 -26.00 8.92 2.80
CA ASP A 248 -25.68 7.49 2.84
C ASP A 248 -24.20 7.26 3.21
N LEU A 249 -23.42 8.35 3.39
CA LEU A 249 -22.04 8.34 3.85
C LEU A 249 -21.96 8.69 5.33
N GLN A 250 -21.13 7.99 6.09
CA GLN A 250 -20.92 8.20 7.53
C GLN A 250 -19.45 8.36 7.86
N GLY A 251 -19.10 9.37 8.66
CA GLY A 251 -17.72 9.61 9.08
C GLY A 251 -16.76 9.87 7.93
N VAL A 252 -17.25 10.45 6.82
CA VAL A 252 -16.49 10.75 5.62
C VAL A 252 -16.19 12.24 5.60
N GLU A 253 -14.93 12.60 5.41
CA GLU A 253 -14.46 13.95 5.22
C GLU A 253 -14.30 14.26 3.72
N PHE A 254 -14.12 15.52 3.40
CA PHE A 254 -14.08 15.97 2.01
C PHE A 254 -12.89 16.88 1.75
N LEU A 255 -12.28 16.71 0.57
CA LEU A 255 -11.37 17.67 -0.02
C LEU A 255 -12.14 18.65 -0.89
N LYS A 256 -11.86 19.91 -0.73
CA LYS A 256 -12.34 20.93 -1.66
C LYS A 256 -11.32 21.11 -2.77
N ILE A 257 -11.67 20.64 -3.96
CA ILE A 257 -10.86 20.80 -5.17
C ILE A 257 -11.62 21.75 -6.08
N GLU A 258 -11.15 23.00 -6.16
CA GLU A 258 -11.85 24.08 -6.89
C GLU A 258 -13.27 24.27 -6.34
N ASN A 259 -14.30 23.91 -7.13
CA ASN A 259 -15.72 23.99 -6.76
C ASN A 259 -16.38 22.65 -6.50
N GLU A 260 -15.60 21.57 -6.46
CA GLU A 260 -16.09 20.21 -6.26
C GLU A 260 -15.57 19.61 -4.96
N LEU A 261 -16.39 18.75 -4.39
CA LEU A 261 -16.04 17.99 -3.19
C LEU A 261 -15.64 16.58 -3.58
N GLU A 262 -14.52 16.13 -3.06
CA GLU A 262 -14.00 14.77 -3.25
C GLU A 262 -14.00 14.07 -1.89
N PRO A 263 -14.77 12.98 -1.69
CA PRO A 263 -14.82 12.31 -0.40
C PRO A 263 -13.49 11.63 -0.08
N ILE A 264 -13.09 11.69 1.19
CA ILE A 264 -11.95 10.96 1.73
C ILE A 264 -12.48 9.91 2.69
N PHE A 265 -12.13 8.64 2.41
CA PHE A 265 -12.42 7.52 3.29
C PHE A 265 -11.17 7.18 4.09
N TRP A 266 -11.14 7.61 5.34
CA TRP A 266 -10.03 7.35 6.23
C TRP A 266 -10.04 5.92 6.73
N ILE A 267 -8.89 5.27 6.60
CA ILE A 267 -8.68 3.91 7.06
C ILE A 267 -7.63 3.97 8.16
N ASN A 268 -8.06 3.67 9.36
CA ASN A 268 -7.21 3.48 10.52
C ASN A 268 -7.19 2.01 10.91
N TYR A 269 -6.40 1.69 11.91
CA TYR A 269 -6.35 0.36 12.49
C TYR A 269 -7.58 0.19 13.40
N GLU A 270 -8.53 -0.65 13.00
CA GLU A 270 -9.64 -1.07 13.87
C GLU A 270 -9.33 -2.48 14.41
N ASP A 271 -9.59 -2.67 15.69
CA ASP A 271 -9.45 -3.96 16.39
C ASP A 271 -10.47 -4.99 15.90
#